data_bde545ad687a87f0a12ad0028c6b313a
#
_entry.id   bde545ad687a87f0a12ad0028c6b313a
#
_cell.length_a   1.000
_cell.length_b   1.000
_cell.length_c   1.000
_cell.angle_alpha   90.00
_cell.angle_beta   90.00
_cell.angle_gamma   90.00
#
_symmetry.space_group_name_H-M   'P 1'
#
loop_
_entity.id
_entity.type
_entity.pdbx_description
1 polymer ?
#
loop_
_entity_poly.entity_id
_entity_poly.type
_entity_poly.pdbx_seq_one_letter_code
_entity_poly.pdbx_strand_id
1 'polypeptide(L)'
;TAELAFDNVEIPVENLMGEENLGFSYIMQHFALERLIMGVNAHARAEFALDYTINYMGEREAFGKTIDKFQALRHSIADMASEVEMCKEFNYSIVKRMINGVYVVKEASMSKLLSTKIADEVIYKCLQFLGGYGYMEDYPLARMFRDSRLGPIGGGTSEILREIIAKMIIDK
;
A
#
# COMPACT_ATOMS: atom_id res chain seq x y z
N THR A 1 -9.69 4.80 -14.14
CA THR A 1 -10.99 5.38 -13.78
C THR A 1 -11.82 5.63 -15.03
N ALA A 2 -13.12 5.43 -14.94
CA ALA A 2 -14.05 5.65 -16.02
C ALA A 2 -15.36 6.23 -15.46
N GLU A 3 -16.11 6.93 -16.30
CA GLU A 3 -17.47 7.30 -16.02
C GLU A 3 -18.39 6.14 -16.45
N LEU A 4 -19.38 5.83 -15.61
CA LEU A 4 -20.39 4.82 -15.90
C LEU A 4 -21.74 5.52 -16.02
N ALA A 5 -22.45 5.24 -17.11
CA ALA A 5 -23.81 5.75 -17.34
C ALA A 5 -24.79 4.56 -17.43
N PHE A 6 -25.89 4.66 -16.71
CA PHE A 6 -26.98 3.68 -16.72
C PHE A 6 -28.26 4.41 -17.18
N ASP A 7 -28.82 3.99 -18.30
CA ASP A 7 -30.06 4.59 -18.83
C ASP A 7 -31.11 3.48 -18.99
N ASN A 8 -32.13 3.51 -18.15
CA ASN A 8 -33.25 2.57 -18.11
C ASN A 8 -32.82 1.09 -18.16
N VAL A 9 -31.74 0.74 -17.45
CA VAL A 9 -31.22 -0.63 -17.38
C VAL A 9 -32.14 -1.47 -16.51
N GLU A 10 -32.78 -2.46 -17.11
CA GLU A 10 -33.64 -3.42 -16.41
C GLU A 10 -32.77 -4.60 -15.96
N ILE A 11 -32.88 -4.99 -14.67
CA ILE A 11 -32.25 -6.16 -14.09
C ILE A 11 -33.30 -7.03 -13.39
N PRO A 12 -33.18 -8.36 -13.41
CA PRO A 12 -34.08 -9.25 -12.69
C PRO A 12 -34.06 -8.98 -11.19
N VAL A 13 -35.24 -9.03 -10.53
CA VAL A 13 -35.36 -8.72 -9.10
C VAL A 13 -34.55 -9.69 -8.22
N GLU A 14 -34.38 -10.93 -8.66
CA GLU A 14 -33.56 -11.94 -8.00
C GLU A 14 -32.06 -11.61 -7.96
N ASN A 15 -31.62 -10.62 -8.74
CA ASN A 15 -30.25 -10.12 -8.71
C ASN A 15 -30.01 -9.09 -7.59
N LEU A 16 -31.03 -8.77 -6.80
CA LEU A 16 -30.88 -7.90 -5.62
C LEU A 16 -30.00 -8.61 -4.58
N MET A 17 -28.85 -8.01 -4.27
CA MET A 17 -27.97 -8.50 -3.21
C MET A 17 -28.32 -7.87 -1.87
N GLY A 18 -28.82 -8.68 -0.93
CA GLY A 18 -29.21 -8.23 0.40
C GLY A 18 -30.58 -7.51 0.40
N GLU A 19 -30.72 -6.52 1.25
CA GLU A 19 -31.95 -5.76 1.44
C GLU A 19 -31.95 -4.43 0.67
N GLU A 20 -33.11 -4.06 0.17
CA GLU A 20 -33.29 -2.78 -0.53
C GLU A 20 -32.90 -1.60 0.38
N ASN A 21 -32.25 -0.59 -0.19
CA ASN A 21 -31.73 0.61 0.48
C ASN A 21 -30.57 0.40 1.47
N LEU A 22 -30.03 -0.84 1.64
CA LEU A 22 -28.89 -1.10 2.53
C LEU A 22 -27.52 -1.18 1.82
N GLY A 23 -27.45 -0.92 0.50
CA GLY A 23 -26.22 -1.04 -0.28
C GLY A 23 -25.02 -0.27 0.30
N PHE A 24 -25.25 0.98 0.77
CA PHE A 24 -24.18 1.77 1.41
C PHE A 24 -23.65 1.11 2.69
N SER A 25 -24.52 0.52 3.50
CA SER A 25 -24.12 -0.18 4.72
C SER A 25 -23.26 -1.40 4.41
N TYR A 26 -23.61 -2.15 3.36
CA TYR A 26 -22.79 -3.29 2.92
C TYR A 26 -21.41 -2.86 2.42
N ILE A 27 -21.31 -1.78 1.66
CA ILE A 27 -20.05 -1.20 1.22
C ILE A 27 -19.19 -0.81 2.43
N MET A 28 -19.76 -0.14 3.43
CA MET A 28 -19.04 0.28 4.63
C MET A 28 -18.47 -0.90 5.43
N GLN A 29 -19.21 -2.01 5.52
CA GLN A 29 -18.75 -3.23 6.19
C GLN A 29 -17.50 -3.83 5.51
N HIS A 30 -17.44 -3.79 4.18
CA HIS A 30 -16.32 -4.35 3.41
C HIS A 30 -15.09 -3.46 3.35
N PHE A 31 -15.23 -2.16 3.50
CA PHE A 31 -14.11 -1.22 3.40
C PHE A 31 -12.96 -1.48 4.38
N ALA A 32 -13.23 -2.04 5.56
CA ALA A 32 -12.17 -2.39 6.50
C ALA A 32 -11.23 -3.46 5.93
N LEU A 33 -11.82 -4.50 5.32
CA LEU A 33 -11.06 -5.57 4.67
C LEU A 33 -10.27 -5.04 3.47
N GLU A 34 -10.90 -4.25 2.59
CA GLU A 34 -10.24 -3.67 1.42
C GLU A 34 -9.05 -2.80 1.81
N ARG A 35 -9.20 -1.93 2.82
CA ARG A 35 -8.11 -1.10 3.34
C ARG A 35 -6.97 -1.92 3.91
N LEU A 36 -7.27 -2.98 4.64
CA LEU A 36 -6.26 -3.88 5.17
C LEU A 36 -5.50 -4.60 4.04
N ILE A 37 -6.21 -5.10 3.03
CA ILE A 37 -5.60 -5.71 1.84
C ILE A 37 -4.68 -4.70 1.12
N MET A 38 -5.10 -3.45 0.98
CA MET A 38 -4.25 -2.41 0.39
C MET A 38 -2.99 -2.15 1.23
N GLY A 39 -3.09 -2.15 2.56
CA GLY A 39 -1.94 -2.04 3.46
C GLY A 39 -0.96 -3.21 3.33
N VAL A 40 -1.48 -4.44 3.27
CA VAL A 40 -0.69 -5.66 3.07
C VAL A 40 0.01 -5.64 1.70
N ASN A 41 -0.70 -5.30 0.64
CA ASN A 41 -0.12 -5.17 -0.70
C ASN A 41 0.99 -4.10 -0.74
N ALA A 42 0.80 -2.99 -0.04
CA ALA A 42 1.77 -1.90 -0.03
C ALA A 42 3.10 -2.34 0.61
N HIS A 43 3.08 -2.96 1.82
CA HIS A 43 4.33 -3.40 2.43
C HIS A 43 5.01 -4.53 1.63
N ALA A 44 4.24 -5.46 1.05
CA ALA A 44 4.80 -6.53 0.23
C ALA A 44 5.49 -5.99 -1.05
N ARG A 45 4.93 -4.95 -1.66
CA ARG A 45 5.58 -4.25 -2.78
C ARG A 45 6.87 -3.54 -2.36
N ALA A 46 6.86 -2.89 -1.19
CA ALA A 46 8.05 -2.25 -0.65
C ALA A 46 9.15 -3.26 -0.33
N GLU A 47 8.79 -4.41 0.28
CA GLU A 47 9.71 -5.53 0.54
C GLU A 47 10.34 -6.04 -0.77
N PHE A 48 9.53 -6.30 -1.79
CA PHE A 48 10.04 -6.70 -3.11
C PHE A 48 10.99 -5.66 -3.71
N ALA A 49 10.65 -4.36 -3.62
CA ALA A 49 11.51 -3.29 -4.15
C ALA A 49 12.85 -3.23 -3.42
N LEU A 50 12.86 -3.44 -2.11
CA LEU A 50 14.08 -3.52 -1.31
C LEU A 50 14.96 -4.69 -1.72
N ASP A 51 14.40 -5.90 -1.77
CA ASP A 51 15.13 -7.11 -2.12
C ASP A 51 15.73 -7.00 -3.52
N TYR A 52 14.95 -6.51 -4.48
CA TYR A 52 15.42 -6.26 -5.83
C TYR A 52 16.58 -5.28 -5.86
N THR A 53 16.48 -4.18 -5.11
CA THR A 53 17.49 -3.13 -5.04
C THR A 53 18.77 -3.64 -4.35
N ILE A 54 18.65 -4.41 -3.27
CA ILE A 54 19.79 -4.99 -2.56
C ILE A 54 20.59 -5.92 -3.50
N ASN A 55 19.91 -6.76 -4.26
CA ASN A 55 20.55 -7.63 -5.25
C ASN A 55 21.29 -6.81 -6.31
N TYR A 56 20.63 -5.81 -6.88
CA TYR A 56 21.25 -4.90 -7.86
C TYR A 56 22.50 -4.20 -7.27
N MET A 57 22.44 -3.74 -6.04
CA MET A 57 23.56 -3.05 -5.37
C MET A 57 24.76 -3.95 -5.18
N GLY A 58 24.58 -5.27 -5.00
CA GLY A 58 25.64 -6.26 -4.90
C GLY A 58 26.36 -6.55 -6.23
N GLU A 59 25.70 -6.25 -7.35
CA GLU A 59 26.24 -6.49 -8.71
C GLU A 59 26.76 -5.22 -9.38
N ARG A 60 26.14 -4.07 -9.08
CA ARG A 60 26.50 -2.80 -9.72
C ARG A 60 27.79 -2.22 -9.17
N GLU A 61 28.77 -2.02 -10.02
CA GLU A 61 30.03 -1.36 -9.68
C GLU A 61 30.04 0.13 -10.04
N ALA A 62 30.57 0.94 -9.16
CA ALA A 62 30.89 2.36 -9.37
C ALA A 62 32.06 2.77 -8.49
N PHE A 63 32.92 3.62 -9.01
CA PHE A 63 34.10 4.12 -8.29
C PHE A 63 35.00 2.99 -7.71
N GLY A 64 35.15 1.91 -8.47
CA GLY A 64 36.06 0.80 -8.16
C GLY A 64 35.55 -0.21 -7.13
N LYS A 65 34.25 -0.20 -6.77
CA LYS A 65 33.62 -1.16 -5.88
C LYS A 65 32.13 -1.28 -6.15
N THR A 66 31.49 -2.36 -5.68
CA THR A 66 30.03 -2.50 -5.73
C THR A 66 29.36 -1.44 -4.87
N ILE A 67 28.19 -0.97 -5.32
CA ILE A 67 27.52 0.16 -4.66
C ILE A 67 26.97 -0.17 -3.28
N ASP A 68 26.82 -1.44 -2.93
CA ASP A 68 26.48 -1.92 -1.57
C ASP A 68 27.59 -1.64 -0.52
N LYS A 69 28.75 -1.19 -0.94
CA LYS A 69 29.87 -0.81 -0.03
C LYS A 69 29.85 0.68 0.35
N PHE A 70 28.93 1.47 -0.21
CA PHE A 70 28.80 2.89 0.15
C PHE A 70 27.92 3.05 1.38
N GLN A 71 28.46 3.63 2.46
CA GLN A 71 27.80 3.76 3.75
C GLN A 71 26.44 4.48 3.66
N ALA A 72 26.36 5.55 2.88
CA ALA A 72 25.11 6.31 2.71
C ALA A 72 23.96 5.46 2.16
N LEU A 73 24.25 4.58 1.18
CA LEU A 73 23.26 3.68 0.62
C LEU A 73 22.87 2.58 1.63
N ARG A 74 23.84 2.04 2.35
CA ARG A 74 23.61 1.03 3.39
C ARG A 74 22.71 1.55 4.50
N HIS A 75 22.93 2.78 4.96
CA HIS A 75 22.09 3.40 5.99
C HIS A 75 20.66 3.58 5.48
N SER A 76 20.49 4.07 4.24
CA SER A 76 19.16 4.22 3.66
C SER A 76 18.42 2.88 3.50
N ILE A 77 19.11 1.81 3.13
CA ILE A 77 18.52 0.45 3.09
C ILE A 77 18.08 0.02 4.49
N ALA A 78 18.90 0.23 5.52
CA ALA A 78 18.57 -0.15 6.89
C ALA A 78 17.33 0.59 7.41
N ASP A 79 17.21 1.90 7.14
CA ASP A 79 16.05 2.71 7.50
C ASP A 79 14.78 2.19 6.81
N MET A 80 14.84 2.01 5.48
CA MET A 80 13.71 1.50 4.70
C MET A 80 13.28 0.10 5.12
N ALA A 81 14.22 -0.81 5.36
CA ALA A 81 13.92 -2.17 5.81
C ALA A 81 13.23 -2.15 7.18
N SER A 82 13.67 -1.30 8.09
CA SER A 82 13.05 -1.15 9.42
C SER A 82 11.61 -0.64 9.34
N GLU A 83 11.33 0.32 8.47
CA GLU A 83 9.98 0.85 8.24
C GLU A 83 9.06 -0.20 7.60
N VAL A 84 9.56 -0.97 6.63
CA VAL A 84 8.80 -2.03 5.97
C VAL A 84 8.47 -3.15 6.94
N GLU A 85 9.43 -3.60 7.76
CA GLU A 85 9.20 -4.64 8.77
C GLU A 85 8.19 -4.20 9.83
N MET A 86 8.27 -2.96 10.29
CA MET A 86 7.29 -2.39 11.21
C MET A 86 5.87 -2.42 10.61
N CYS A 87 5.71 -2.04 9.33
CA CYS A 87 4.42 -2.12 8.64
C CYS A 87 3.90 -3.55 8.51
N LYS A 88 4.78 -4.49 8.18
CA LYS A 88 4.48 -5.91 8.03
C LYS A 88 3.92 -6.49 9.33
N GLU A 89 4.61 -6.30 10.43
CA GLU A 89 4.18 -6.78 11.75
C GLU A 89 2.85 -6.14 12.19
N PHE A 90 2.70 -4.82 11.98
CA PHE A 90 1.44 -4.14 12.28
C PHE A 90 0.29 -4.71 11.45
N ASN A 91 0.47 -4.89 10.13
CA ASN A 91 -0.55 -5.44 9.24
C ASN A 91 -0.93 -6.87 9.65
N TYR A 92 0.03 -7.73 9.96
CA TYR A 92 -0.25 -9.11 10.40
C TYR A 92 -0.96 -9.16 11.75
N SER A 93 -0.65 -8.25 12.65
CA SER A 93 -1.38 -8.10 13.91
C SER A 93 -2.88 -7.79 13.66
N ILE A 94 -3.18 -6.89 12.70
CA ILE A 94 -4.56 -6.55 12.33
C ILE A 94 -5.26 -7.74 11.67
N VAL A 95 -4.58 -8.45 10.76
CA VAL A 95 -5.11 -9.67 10.11
C VAL A 95 -5.52 -10.70 11.16
N LYS A 96 -4.65 -10.99 12.13
CA LYS A 96 -4.96 -11.93 13.24
C LYS A 96 -6.19 -11.50 14.04
N ARG A 97 -6.32 -10.21 14.33
CA ARG A 97 -7.49 -9.67 15.05
C ARG A 97 -8.76 -9.79 14.22
N MET A 98 -8.70 -9.46 12.92
CA MET A 98 -9.85 -9.56 12.00
C MET A 98 -10.34 -11.01 11.86
N ILE A 99 -9.43 -11.99 11.71
CA ILE A 99 -9.77 -13.42 11.65
C ILE A 99 -10.48 -13.87 12.93
N ASN A 100 -10.11 -13.31 14.07
CA ASN A 100 -10.75 -13.59 15.37
C ASN A 100 -12.03 -12.76 15.62
N GLY A 101 -12.61 -12.14 14.60
CA GLY A 101 -13.86 -11.40 14.68
C GLY A 101 -13.78 -10.04 15.37
N VAL A 102 -12.58 -9.51 15.62
CA VAL A 102 -12.40 -8.20 16.25
C VAL A 102 -12.68 -7.09 15.24
N TYR A 103 -13.43 -6.06 15.65
CA TYR A 103 -13.66 -4.87 14.86
C TYR A 103 -12.37 -4.05 14.70
N VAL A 104 -11.90 -3.88 13.47
CA VAL A 104 -10.56 -3.31 13.18
C VAL A 104 -10.59 -2.15 12.18
N VAL A 105 -11.71 -1.45 12.03
CA VAL A 105 -11.88 -0.35 11.04
C VAL A 105 -10.84 0.75 11.22
N LYS A 106 -10.56 1.14 12.46
CA LYS A 106 -9.54 2.15 12.79
C LYS A 106 -8.15 1.65 12.39
N GLU A 107 -7.79 0.48 12.83
CA GLU A 107 -6.47 -0.11 12.58
C GLU A 107 -6.26 -0.41 11.09
N ALA A 108 -7.28 -0.88 10.38
CA ALA A 108 -7.23 -1.09 8.92
C ALA A 108 -7.03 0.24 8.18
N SER A 109 -7.65 1.32 8.64
CA SER A 109 -7.43 2.67 8.10
C SER A 109 -6.01 3.16 8.37
N MET A 110 -5.47 2.91 9.56
CA MET A 110 -4.07 3.20 9.91
C MET A 110 -3.09 2.38 9.07
N SER A 111 -3.35 1.08 8.89
CA SER A 111 -2.56 0.18 8.05
C SER A 111 -2.43 0.73 6.63
N LYS A 112 -3.56 1.01 5.99
CA LYS A 112 -3.57 1.56 4.62
C LYS A 112 -2.84 2.90 4.54
N LEU A 113 -3.10 3.82 5.46
CA LEU A 113 -2.49 5.14 5.49
C LEU A 113 -0.96 5.08 5.60
N LEU A 114 -0.46 4.28 6.54
CA LEU A 114 0.99 4.18 6.82
C LEU A 114 1.71 3.35 5.76
N SER A 115 1.20 2.15 5.45
CA SER A 115 1.88 1.24 4.54
C SER A 115 1.97 1.80 3.12
N THR A 116 0.92 2.49 2.63
CA THR A 116 0.98 3.09 1.29
C THR A 116 1.93 4.26 1.21
N LYS A 117 2.03 5.08 2.27
CA LYS A 117 3.02 6.15 2.36
C LYS A 117 4.45 5.59 2.33
N ILE A 118 4.73 4.60 3.19
CA ILE A 118 6.06 3.98 3.27
C ILE A 118 6.42 3.29 1.95
N ALA A 119 5.48 2.61 1.31
CA ALA A 119 5.72 1.97 0.01
C ALA A 119 6.10 2.99 -1.07
N ASP A 120 5.42 4.14 -1.14
CA ASP A 120 5.77 5.21 -2.08
C ASP A 120 7.20 5.71 -1.84
N GLU A 121 7.58 5.96 -0.59
CA GLU A 121 8.90 6.46 -0.21
C GLU A 121 10.01 5.42 -0.50
N VAL A 122 9.77 4.16 -0.16
CA VAL A 122 10.72 3.06 -0.38
C VAL A 122 10.92 2.82 -1.88
N ILE A 123 9.85 2.70 -2.65
CA ILE A 123 9.94 2.45 -4.10
C ILE A 123 10.62 3.61 -4.81
N TYR A 124 10.32 4.86 -4.41
CA TYR A 124 11.01 6.05 -4.93
C TYR A 124 12.52 5.99 -4.70
N LYS A 125 12.95 5.69 -3.47
CA LYS A 125 14.38 5.59 -3.12
C LYS A 125 15.05 4.41 -3.84
N CYS A 126 14.40 3.27 -3.90
CA CYS A 126 14.89 2.09 -4.62
C CYS A 126 15.11 2.37 -6.11
N LEU A 127 14.16 3.04 -6.76
CA LEU A 127 14.31 3.49 -8.14
C LEU A 127 15.52 4.40 -8.32
N GLN A 128 15.73 5.36 -7.40
CA GLN A 128 16.88 6.24 -7.41
C GLN A 128 18.21 5.47 -7.33
N PHE A 129 18.28 4.37 -6.56
CA PHE A 129 19.49 3.57 -6.40
C PHE A 129 19.89 2.84 -7.69
N LEU A 130 18.92 2.51 -8.54
CA LEU A 130 19.20 1.95 -9.88
C LEU A 130 19.68 3.03 -10.87
N GLY A 131 19.53 4.32 -10.56
CA GLY A 131 19.88 5.41 -11.46
C GLY A 131 19.11 5.33 -12.79
N GLY A 132 19.79 5.49 -13.92
CA GLY A 132 19.15 5.42 -15.24
C GLY A 132 18.41 4.11 -15.52
N TYR A 133 18.89 3.00 -15.00
CA TYR A 133 18.21 1.69 -15.12
C TYR A 133 16.87 1.67 -14.41
N GLY A 134 16.73 2.36 -13.27
CA GLY A 134 15.46 2.47 -12.56
C GLY A 134 14.37 3.19 -13.34
N TYR A 135 14.73 4.03 -14.31
CA TYR A 135 13.79 4.76 -15.17
C TYR A 135 13.30 3.93 -16.37
N MET A 136 14.01 2.84 -16.73
CA MET A 136 13.69 2.01 -17.89
C MET A 136 12.58 1.00 -17.59
N GLU A 137 11.69 0.76 -18.56
CA GLU A 137 10.57 -0.20 -18.41
C GLU A 137 11.01 -1.66 -18.33
N ASP A 138 12.23 -1.98 -18.72
CA ASP A 138 12.84 -3.31 -18.60
C ASP A 138 13.05 -3.71 -17.12
N TYR A 139 13.06 -2.72 -16.23
CA TYR A 139 13.23 -2.90 -14.79
C TYR A 139 11.91 -2.68 -14.06
N PRO A 140 11.59 -3.50 -13.02
CA PRO A 140 10.27 -3.46 -12.40
C PRO A 140 9.96 -2.15 -11.67
N LEU A 141 10.99 -1.41 -11.22
CA LEU A 141 10.80 -0.25 -10.35
C LEU A 141 10.12 0.93 -11.04
N ALA A 142 10.32 1.14 -12.36
CA ALA A 142 9.62 2.18 -13.13
C ALA A 142 8.09 1.98 -13.09
N ARG A 143 7.64 0.75 -13.32
CA ARG A 143 6.22 0.38 -13.23
C ARG A 143 5.72 0.46 -11.79
N MET A 144 6.48 -0.09 -10.84
CA MET A 144 6.10 -0.07 -9.42
C MET A 144 5.93 1.35 -8.89
N PHE A 145 6.80 2.29 -9.30
CA PHE A 145 6.70 3.70 -8.93
C PHE A 145 5.38 4.34 -9.39
N ARG A 146 4.94 4.06 -10.62
CA ARG A 146 3.63 4.53 -11.13
C ARG A 146 2.47 3.89 -10.39
N ASP A 147 2.53 2.58 -10.19
CA ASP A 147 1.43 1.80 -9.62
C ASP A 147 1.26 2.06 -8.12
N SER A 148 2.35 2.29 -7.38
CA SER A 148 2.30 2.57 -5.95
C SER A 148 1.54 3.85 -5.64
N ARG A 149 1.63 4.84 -6.56
CA ARG A 149 0.99 6.14 -6.38
C ARG A 149 -0.52 6.07 -6.22
N LEU A 150 -1.17 5.01 -6.72
CA LEU A 150 -2.60 4.77 -6.48
C LEU A 150 -2.90 4.49 -4.99
N GLY A 151 -1.94 3.93 -4.27
CA GLY A 151 -2.10 3.54 -2.87
C GLY A 151 -2.68 4.64 -1.97
N PRO A 152 -2.08 5.84 -1.89
CA PRO A 152 -2.62 6.97 -1.11
C PRO A 152 -3.95 7.54 -1.62
N ILE A 153 -4.42 7.16 -2.82
CA ILE A 153 -5.60 7.73 -3.50
C ILE A 153 -6.80 6.78 -3.43
N GLY A 154 -6.64 5.52 -3.86
CA GLY A 154 -7.71 4.54 -3.93
C GLY A 154 -8.18 4.06 -2.55
N GLY A 155 -9.39 3.54 -2.43
CA GLY A 155 -9.95 3.02 -1.16
C GLY A 155 -10.15 4.06 -0.05
N GLY A 156 -10.23 5.35 -0.44
CA GLY A 156 -10.23 6.53 0.43
C GLY A 156 -8.86 7.19 0.46
N THR A 157 -8.81 8.49 0.13
CA THR A 157 -7.54 9.23 0.15
C THR A 157 -6.92 9.27 1.55
N SER A 158 -5.63 9.59 1.61
CA SER A 158 -4.92 9.74 2.89
C SER A 158 -5.60 10.72 3.83
N GLU A 159 -6.25 11.77 3.29
CA GLU A 159 -7.00 12.78 4.05
C GLU A 159 -8.28 12.18 4.64
N ILE A 160 -9.03 11.43 3.86
CA ILE A 160 -10.23 10.72 4.32
C ILE A 160 -9.89 9.71 5.41
N LEU A 161 -8.78 8.98 5.28
CA LEU A 161 -8.36 8.03 6.32
C LEU A 161 -7.98 8.73 7.62
N ARG A 162 -7.29 9.89 7.54
CA ARG A 162 -6.99 10.70 8.73
C ARG A 162 -8.26 11.15 9.44
N GLU A 163 -9.28 11.58 8.69
CA GLU A 163 -10.56 11.98 9.26
C GLU A 163 -11.29 10.81 9.95
N ILE A 164 -11.31 9.63 9.32
CA ILE A 164 -11.87 8.42 9.93
C ILE A 164 -11.16 8.06 11.23
N ILE A 165 -9.83 8.07 11.20
CA ILE A 165 -9.01 7.76 12.38
C ILE A 165 -9.25 8.80 13.49
N ALA A 166 -9.25 10.10 13.14
CA ALA A 166 -9.46 11.18 14.08
C ALA A 166 -10.82 11.06 14.80
N LYS A 167 -11.91 10.85 14.04
CA LYS A 167 -13.25 10.61 14.61
C LYS A 167 -13.27 9.46 15.60
N MET A 168 -12.62 8.36 15.28
CA MET A 168 -12.59 7.18 16.15
C MET A 168 -11.71 7.36 17.40
N ILE A 169 -10.84 8.36 17.45
CA ILE A 169 -9.97 8.64 18.60
C ILE A 169 -10.50 9.79 19.42
N ILE A 170 -11.01 10.84 18.80
CA ILE A 170 -11.37 12.11 19.42
C ILE A 170 -12.86 12.16 19.79
N ASP A 171 -13.73 11.73 18.87
CA ASP A 171 -15.20 11.84 18.99
C ASP A 171 -15.78 10.57 19.63
N LYS A 172 -15.30 10.20 20.80
CA LYS A 172 -15.71 9.00 21.57
C LYS A 172 -17.02 9.22 22.30
#